data_a004d92a8b703dbe7aeb00ad3e9a5e8f
#
_entry.id   a004d92a8b703dbe7aeb00ad3e9a5e8f
#
_cell.length_a   1.000
_cell.length_b   1.000
_cell.length_c   1.000
_cell.angle_alpha   90.00
_cell.angle_beta   90.00
_cell.angle_gamma   90.00
#
_symmetry.space_group_name_H-M   'P 1'
#
loop_
_entity.id
_entity.type
_entity.pdbx_description
1 polymer ?
#
loop_
_entity_poly.entity_id
_entity_poly.type
_entity_poly.pdbx_seq_one_letter_code
_entity_poly.pdbx_strand_id
1 'polypeptide(L)'
;MNGPLDSDHMSAQNPNLIVYQVNADLPFEIDIEFENNDQEAPPPFGELYTAALSQKQAYFNKKFEETFGLEEKYGDQSQKIKFAQAAMSNMIGGIGYFYGHSLVQSVFQTSPVKYWDGPLFTGVPSRSFFPRGFLWDEGFHNLLISKWNKRLSADIIAHWLDMMNIEGWIPREQILGKTVEGLGTIY
;
A
#
# COMPACT_ATOMS: atom_id res chain seq x y z
N MET A 1 24.75 -2.13 23.05
CA MET A 1 24.23 -2.93 21.94
C MET A 1 25.11 -4.18 21.84
N ASN A 2 24.57 -5.35 22.08
CA ASN A 2 25.25 -6.57 21.69
C ASN A 2 25.11 -6.66 20.17
N GLY A 3 26.22 -6.89 19.47
CA GLY A 3 26.26 -6.98 18.02
C GLY A 3 25.35 -8.07 17.44
N PRO A 4 25.31 -8.23 16.10
CA PRO A 4 24.46 -9.21 15.45
C PRO A 4 24.68 -10.59 16.06
N LEU A 5 23.62 -11.35 16.22
CA LEU A 5 23.67 -12.75 16.64
C LEU A 5 24.69 -13.48 15.76
N ASP A 6 25.54 -14.26 16.43
CA ASP A 6 26.65 -14.99 15.87
C ASP A 6 26.32 -15.62 14.52
N SER A 7 27.12 -15.31 13.52
CA SER A 7 26.95 -15.78 12.14
C SER A 7 27.08 -17.31 11.97
N ASP A 8 27.48 -18.00 13.02
CA ASP A 8 27.72 -19.46 12.99
C ASP A 8 26.44 -20.32 12.85
N HIS A 9 25.25 -19.70 12.96
CA HIS A 9 23.98 -20.39 12.73
C HIS A 9 23.34 -20.14 11.36
N MET A 10 24.00 -19.42 10.45
CA MET A 10 23.53 -19.21 9.08
C MET A 10 23.85 -20.42 8.19
N SER A 11 23.18 -21.56 8.43
CA SER A 11 23.38 -22.79 7.63
C SER A 11 22.58 -22.81 6.32
N ALA A 12 21.80 -21.79 6.00
CA ALA A 12 21.05 -21.71 4.75
C ALA A 12 21.89 -21.02 3.67
N GLN A 13 22.08 -21.66 2.54
CA GLN A 13 22.83 -21.12 1.40
C GLN A 13 22.22 -19.82 0.83
N ASN A 14 20.93 -19.53 1.07
CA ASN A 14 20.25 -18.29 0.71
C ASN A 14 19.21 -17.94 1.78
N PRO A 15 19.57 -17.28 2.88
CA PRO A 15 18.63 -16.87 3.90
C PRO A 15 17.64 -15.83 3.34
N ASN A 16 16.35 -16.04 3.58
CA ASN A 16 15.27 -15.12 3.17
C ASN A 16 14.60 -14.43 4.38
N LEU A 17 15.12 -14.68 5.58
CA LEU A 17 14.66 -14.08 6.81
C LEU A 17 15.87 -13.73 7.69
N ILE A 18 15.87 -12.51 8.21
CA ILE A 18 16.85 -12.05 9.20
C ILE A 18 16.07 -11.61 10.43
N VAL A 19 16.49 -12.08 11.60
CA VAL A 19 15.90 -11.71 12.89
C VAL A 19 16.92 -10.97 13.72
N TYR A 20 16.56 -9.76 14.17
CA TYR A 20 17.36 -9.00 15.13
C TYR A 20 16.65 -9.01 16.48
N GLN A 21 17.38 -9.38 17.53
CA GLN A 21 16.93 -9.26 18.91
C GLN A 21 17.59 -8.09 19.56
N VAL A 22 16.82 -7.15 20.10
CA VAL A 22 17.31 -5.99 20.85
C VAL A 22 16.91 -6.14 22.30
N ASN A 23 17.89 -6.09 23.20
CA ASN A 23 17.68 -6.03 24.64
C ASN A 23 18.12 -4.65 25.12
N ALA A 24 17.25 -3.93 25.80
CA ALA A 24 17.54 -2.59 26.29
C ALA A 24 16.84 -2.33 27.63
N ASP A 25 17.47 -1.49 28.46
CA ASP A 25 16.84 -0.99 29.69
C ASP A 25 15.96 0.22 29.38
N LEU A 26 14.83 0.35 30.08
CA LEU A 26 13.91 1.48 29.94
C LEU A 26 14.41 2.73 30.66
N PRO A 27 14.22 3.95 30.11
CA PRO A 27 13.64 4.25 28.78
C PRO A 27 14.66 4.05 27.65
N PHE A 28 14.19 3.57 26.50
CA PHE A 28 15.01 3.51 25.28
C PHE A 28 14.20 3.96 24.06
N GLU A 29 14.88 4.39 23.02
CA GLU A 29 14.35 4.72 21.71
C GLU A 29 15.09 3.89 20.67
N ILE A 30 14.38 3.45 19.63
CA ILE A 30 14.93 2.69 18.52
C ILE A 30 14.41 3.26 17.20
N ASP A 31 15.33 3.56 16.31
CA ASP A 31 15.03 3.94 14.94
C ASP A 31 15.32 2.75 14.02
N ILE A 32 14.39 2.43 13.13
CA ILE A 32 14.55 1.43 12.07
C ILE A 32 14.54 2.16 10.75
N GLU A 33 15.67 2.10 10.06
CA GLU A 33 15.90 2.79 8.81
C GLU A 33 15.92 1.79 7.64
N PHE A 34 15.23 2.13 6.56
CA PHE A 34 15.29 1.39 5.31
C PHE A 34 15.83 2.31 4.22
N GLU A 35 16.96 1.94 3.64
CA GLU A 35 17.61 2.69 2.56
C GLU A 35 17.65 1.85 1.28
N ASN A 36 17.58 2.52 0.14
CA ASN A 36 17.92 1.96 -1.16
C ASN A 36 19.18 2.65 -1.70
N ASN A 37 19.83 2.02 -2.68
CA ASN A 37 21.10 2.53 -3.24
C ASN A 37 20.94 3.83 -4.06
N ASP A 38 19.70 4.26 -4.36
CA ASP A 38 19.41 5.44 -5.17
C ASP A 38 19.10 6.68 -4.31
N GLN A 39 19.25 6.56 -3.00
CA GLN A 39 18.90 7.62 -2.07
C GLN A 39 20.03 8.65 -1.98
N GLU A 40 19.76 9.91 -2.36
CA GLU A 40 20.74 10.98 -2.34
C GLU A 40 21.11 11.47 -0.92
N ALA A 41 20.23 11.27 0.04
CA ALA A 41 20.45 11.66 1.43
C ALA A 41 19.83 10.63 2.40
N PRO A 42 20.47 10.39 3.56
CA PRO A 42 19.90 9.50 4.57
C PRO A 42 18.55 10.05 5.07
N PRO A 43 17.58 9.17 5.39
CA PRO A 43 16.32 9.58 5.99
C PRO A 43 16.56 10.27 7.35
N PRO A 44 15.66 11.15 7.80
CA PRO A 44 15.77 11.76 9.11
C PRO A 44 15.54 10.72 10.21
N PHE A 45 16.29 10.81 11.29
CA PHE A 45 16.15 9.98 12.48
C PHE A 45 16.14 10.81 13.76
N GLY A 46 15.69 10.23 14.89
CA GLY A 46 15.59 10.90 16.19
C GLY A 46 14.71 12.15 16.15
N GLU A 47 15.21 13.26 16.68
CA GLU A 47 14.48 14.54 16.73
C GLU A 47 14.12 15.08 15.33
N LEU A 48 14.98 14.87 14.34
CA LEU A 48 14.72 15.29 12.97
C LEU A 48 13.54 14.52 12.37
N TYR A 49 13.44 13.23 12.65
CA TYR A 49 12.29 12.42 12.25
C TYR A 49 11.00 12.93 12.91
N THR A 50 11.03 13.16 14.22
CA THR A 50 9.89 13.68 14.98
C THR A 50 9.41 15.03 14.45
N ALA A 51 10.34 15.94 14.12
CA ALA A 51 10.02 17.22 13.52
C ALA A 51 9.41 17.06 12.12
N ALA A 52 10.00 16.20 11.28
CA ALA A 52 9.49 15.91 9.93
C ALA A 52 8.09 15.27 9.98
N LEU A 53 7.84 14.34 10.90
CA LEU A 53 6.53 13.72 11.11
C LEU A 53 5.47 14.77 11.48
N SER A 54 5.78 15.65 12.45
CA SER A 54 4.88 16.73 12.87
C SER A 54 4.55 17.68 11.72
N GLN A 55 5.54 18.02 10.90
CA GLN A 55 5.34 18.84 9.71
C GLN A 55 4.44 18.16 8.68
N LYS A 56 4.65 16.86 8.43
CA LYS A 56 3.81 16.07 7.50
C LYS A 56 2.39 15.96 8.00
N GLN A 57 2.18 15.77 9.29
CA GLN A 57 0.85 15.74 9.89
C GLN A 57 0.13 17.07 9.76
N ALA A 58 0.81 18.19 10.05
CA ALA A 58 0.24 19.51 9.85
C ALA A 58 -0.12 19.77 8.38
N TYR A 59 0.76 19.37 7.44
CA TYR A 59 0.47 19.47 6.01
C TYR A 59 -0.74 18.62 5.61
N PHE A 60 -0.85 17.37 6.10
CA PHE A 60 -2.01 16.51 5.83
C PHE A 60 -3.30 17.17 6.31
N ASN A 61 -3.35 17.65 7.54
CA ASN A 61 -4.55 18.29 8.11
C ASN A 61 -4.98 19.52 7.31
N LYS A 62 -4.01 20.38 6.97
CA LYS A 62 -4.26 21.57 6.14
C LYS A 62 -4.83 21.18 4.77
N LYS A 63 -4.16 20.27 4.06
CA LYS A 63 -4.59 19.80 2.74
C LYS A 63 -5.95 19.12 2.79
N PHE A 64 -6.23 18.37 3.88
CA PHE A 64 -7.51 17.71 4.08
C PHE A 64 -8.64 18.73 4.17
N GLU A 65 -8.47 19.77 4.97
CA GLU A 65 -9.49 20.83 5.10
C GLU A 65 -9.65 21.63 3.79
N GLU A 66 -8.56 22.01 3.15
CA GLU A 66 -8.59 22.67 1.83
C GLU A 66 -9.32 21.84 0.75
N THR A 67 -9.26 20.50 0.86
CA THR A 67 -9.87 19.59 -0.12
C THR A 67 -11.34 19.32 0.18
N PHE A 68 -11.72 19.16 1.44
CA PHE A 68 -13.03 18.65 1.83
C PHE A 68 -13.90 19.67 2.58
N GLY A 69 -13.33 20.73 3.17
CA GLY A 69 -14.07 21.82 3.83
C GLY A 69 -14.97 21.35 4.97
N LEU A 70 -14.53 20.38 5.77
CA LEU A 70 -15.40 19.78 6.78
C LEU A 70 -15.55 20.62 8.05
N GLU A 71 -14.61 21.53 8.34
CA GLU A 71 -14.71 22.46 9.46
C GLU A 71 -15.88 23.42 9.28
N GLU A 72 -16.08 23.93 8.05
CA GLU A 72 -17.24 24.77 7.73
C GLU A 72 -18.56 24.02 7.93
N LYS A 73 -18.59 22.72 7.54
CA LYS A 73 -19.80 21.89 7.60
C LYS A 73 -20.16 21.38 8.99
N TYR A 74 -19.15 21.01 9.78
CA TYR A 74 -19.35 20.34 11.07
C TYR A 74 -18.97 21.19 12.29
N GLY A 75 -18.31 22.34 12.11
CA GLY A 75 -17.92 23.26 13.20
C GLY A 75 -17.10 22.56 14.27
N ASP A 76 -17.55 22.68 15.50
CA ASP A 76 -16.88 22.10 16.69
C ASP A 76 -16.98 20.58 16.81
N GLN A 77 -17.60 19.86 15.85
CA GLN A 77 -17.68 18.40 15.88
C GLN A 77 -16.34 17.75 15.45
N SER A 78 -15.28 18.09 16.19
CA SER A 78 -13.89 17.67 15.89
C SER A 78 -13.71 16.15 15.77
N GLN A 79 -14.54 15.35 16.46
CA GLN A 79 -14.48 13.89 16.37
C GLN A 79 -14.89 13.37 14.99
N LYS A 80 -15.87 13.99 14.34
CA LYS A 80 -16.28 13.63 12.97
C LYS A 80 -15.19 13.95 11.96
N ILE A 81 -14.54 15.11 12.13
CA ILE A 81 -13.43 15.52 11.27
C ILE A 81 -12.25 14.56 11.44
N LYS A 82 -11.87 14.26 12.68
CA LYS A 82 -10.80 13.27 12.96
C LYS A 82 -11.12 11.88 12.40
N PHE A 83 -12.36 11.43 12.49
CA PHE A 83 -12.78 10.17 11.88
C PHE A 83 -12.63 10.20 10.36
N ALA A 84 -13.07 11.26 9.70
CA ALA A 84 -12.94 11.44 8.26
C ALA A 84 -11.47 11.51 7.81
N GLN A 85 -10.62 12.21 8.58
CA GLN A 85 -9.17 12.25 8.36
C GLN A 85 -8.53 10.86 8.48
N ALA A 86 -8.91 10.10 9.51
CA ALA A 86 -8.43 8.73 9.71
C ALA A 86 -8.88 7.80 8.59
N ALA A 87 -10.14 7.90 8.14
CA ALA A 87 -10.66 7.13 7.02
C ALA A 87 -9.91 7.44 5.71
N MET A 88 -9.67 8.72 5.42
CA MET A 88 -8.90 9.13 4.25
C MET A 88 -7.46 8.65 4.31
N SER A 89 -6.80 8.82 5.45
CA SER A 89 -5.44 8.33 5.69
C SER A 89 -5.34 6.81 5.51
N ASN A 90 -6.31 6.06 6.03
CA ASN A 90 -6.36 4.60 5.87
C ASN A 90 -6.54 4.19 4.40
N MET A 91 -7.39 4.88 3.67
CA MET A 91 -7.62 4.61 2.24
C MET A 91 -6.35 4.87 1.41
N ILE A 92 -5.70 6.03 1.59
CA ILE A 92 -4.44 6.34 0.90
C ILE A 92 -3.33 5.38 1.33
N GLY A 93 -3.25 5.01 2.61
CA GLY A 93 -2.31 4.03 3.13
C GLY A 93 -2.57 2.60 2.66
N GLY A 94 -3.73 2.33 2.07
CA GLY A 94 -4.08 1.06 1.43
C GLY A 94 -3.65 0.95 -0.03
N ILE A 95 -3.06 2.00 -0.62
CA ILE A 95 -2.54 1.95 -1.98
C ILE A 95 -1.20 1.21 -1.99
N GLY A 96 -1.08 0.22 -2.85
CA GLY A 96 0.12 -0.59 -3.02
C GLY A 96 0.49 -0.79 -4.48
N TYR A 97 1.72 -1.25 -4.71
CA TYR A 97 2.21 -1.66 -6.02
C TYR A 97 2.43 -3.16 -6.03
N PHE A 98 1.82 -3.83 -6.99
CA PHE A 98 1.85 -5.27 -7.14
C PHE A 98 2.39 -5.62 -8.52
N TYR A 99 3.05 -6.77 -8.64
CA TYR A 99 3.55 -7.24 -9.92
C TYR A 99 3.36 -8.75 -10.04
N GLY A 100 2.91 -9.21 -11.19
CA GLY A 100 2.74 -10.62 -11.49
C GLY A 100 1.58 -10.86 -12.44
N HIS A 101 0.97 -12.03 -12.33
CA HIS A 101 -0.18 -12.44 -13.13
C HIS A 101 -1.27 -13.05 -12.26
N SER A 102 -2.49 -12.94 -12.74
CA SER A 102 -3.64 -13.70 -12.21
C SER A 102 -3.83 -14.99 -13.01
N LEU A 103 -4.52 -15.97 -12.42
CA LEU A 103 -5.07 -17.12 -13.15
C LEU A 103 -6.53 -16.81 -13.52
N VAL A 104 -6.85 -16.95 -14.80
CA VAL A 104 -8.18 -16.69 -15.31
C VAL A 104 -8.77 -17.96 -15.97
N GLN A 105 -10.08 -18.11 -15.88
CA GLN A 105 -10.79 -19.20 -16.53
C GLN A 105 -12.01 -18.65 -17.25
N SER A 106 -12.17 -19.03 -18.52
CA SER A 106 -13.36 -18.72 -19.28
C SER A 106 -14.26 -19.96 -19.36
N VAL A 107 -15.52 -19.73 -19.76
CA VAL A 107 -16.50 -20.83 -20.01
C VAL A 107 -16.05 -21.81 -21.11
N PHE A 108 -15.08 -21.40 -21.92
CA PHE A 108 -14.54 -22.22 -23.02
C PHE A 108 -13.30 -23.04 -22.65
N GLN A 109 -12.82 -22.91 -21.41
CA GLN A 109 -11.60 -23.56 -20.94
C GLN A 109 -11.90 -24.44 -19.75
N THR A 110 -11.32 -25.66 -19.74
CA THR A 110 -11.50 -26.64 -18.66
C THR A 110 -10.58 -26.40 -17.46
N SER A 111 -9.53 -25.62 -17.66
CA SER A 111 -8.55 -25.29 -16.61
C SER A 111 -8.16 -23.82 -16.66
N PRO A 112 -7.80 -23.22 -15.50
CA PRO A 112 -7.28 -21.86 -15.44
C PRO A 112 -6.03 -21.68 -16.29
N VAL A 113 -5.91 -20.52 -16.92
CA VAL A 113 -4.75 -20.11 -17.69
C VAL A 113 -4.13 -18.87 -17.08
N LYS A 114 -2.82 -18.77 -17.28
CA LYS A 114 -2.07 -17.58 -16.85
C LYS A 114 -2.48 -16.38 -17.68
N TYR A 115 -2.86 -15.30 -17.00
CA TYR A 115 -2.93 -13.97 -17.59
C TYR A 115 -1.52 -13.40 -17.76
N TRP A 116 -1.32 -12.32 -18.51
CA TRP A 116 0.03 -11.78 -18.65
C TRP A 116 0.57 -11.20 -17.35
N ASP A 117 1.89 -11.16 -17.22
CA ASP A 117 2.56 -10.48 -16.12
C ASP A 117 2.47 -8.96 -16.34
N GLY A 118 2.07 -8.24 -15.31
CA GLY A 118 1.97 -6.78 -15.36
C GLY A 118 2.03 -6.14 -13.98
N PRO A 119 2.36 -4.85 -13.95
CA PRO A 119 2.30 -4.05 -12.74
C PRO A 119 0.88 -3.59 -12.45
N LEU A 120 0.49 -3.55 -11.19
CA LEU A 120 -0.77 -2.95 -10.75
C LEU A 120 -0.51 -2.02 -9.56
N PHE A 121 -0.75 -0.74 -9.76
CA PHE A 121 -0.78 0.26 -8.72
C PHE A 121 -2.24 0.53 -8.36
N THR A 122 -2.66 0.17 -7.15
CA THR A 122 -4.08 0.17 -6.77
C THR A 122 -4.27 0.30 -5.26
N GLY A 123 -5.42 0.84 -4.87
CA GLY A 123 -5.94 0.68 -3.53
C GLY A 123 -6.39 -0.75 -3.28
N VAL A 124 -6.41 -1.16 -2.02
CA VAL A 124 -6.98 -2.44 -1.61
C VAL A 124 -8.17 -2.20 -0.68
N PRO A 125 -9.23 -3.02 -0.75
CA PRO A 125 -10.42 -2.85 0.08
C PRO A 125 -10.12 -3.03 1.57
N SER A 126 -9.17 -3.91 1.90
CA SER A 126 -8.73 -4.15 3.27
C SER A 126 -7.31 -4.69 3.27
N ARG A 127 -6.41 -4.04 4.03
CA ARG A 127 -5.02 -4.49 4.16
C ARG A 127 -4.88 -5.83 4.85
N SER A 128 -5.79 -6.18 5.75
CA SER A 128 -5.73 -7.42 6.53
C SER A 128 -6.51 -8.58 5.92
N PHE A 129 -7.61 -8.30 5.20
CA PHE A 129 -8.49 -9.35 4.66
C PHE A 129 -8.40 -9.51 3.15
N PHE A 130 -8.28 -8.39 2.42
CA PHE A 130 -8.28 -8.36 0.95
C PHE A 130 -7.13 -7.48 0.45
N PRO A 131 -5.83 -7.85 0.72
CA PRO A 131 -4.66 -7.05 0.37
C PRO A 131 -4.32 -7.16 -1.12
N ARG A 132 -5.29 -6.99 -2.00
CA ARG A 132 -5.19 -7.11 -3.46
C ARG A 132 -6.19 -6.20 -4.17
N GLY A 133 -6.01 -5.98 -5.45
CA GLY A 133 -6.85 -5.10 -6.23
C GLY A 133 -8.23 -5.69 -6.58
N PHE A 134 -9.27 -4.87 -6.45
CA PHE A 134 -10.63 -5.16 -6.89
C PHE A 134 -11.15 -4.01 -7.74
N LEU A 135 -11.53 -4.31 -8.99
CA LEU A 135 -11.85 -3.32 -10.00
C LEU A 135 -12.97 -2.35 -9.59
N TRP A 136 -14.11 -2.89 -9.11
CA TRP A 136 -15.23 -2.03 -8.77
C TRP A 136 -15.01 -1.24 -7.48
N ASP A 137 -14.29 -1.80 -6.50
CA ASP A 137 -13.87 -1.11 -5.27
C ASP A 137 -12.97 0.07 -5.60
N GLU A 138 -12.05 -0.12 -6.54
CA GLU A 138 -11.14 0.94 -6.98
C GLU A 138 -11.88 2.10 -7.64
N GLY A 139 -13.00 1.85 -8.31
CA GLY A 139 -13.88 2.89 -8.81
C GLY A 139 -14.40 3.79 -7.69
N PHE A 140 -14.79 3.23 -6.54
CA PHE A 140 -15.22 4.00 -5.36
C PHE A 140 -14.06 4.69 -4.66
N HIS A 141 -12.91 4.02 -4.51
CA HIS A 141 -11.72 4.65 -3.95
C HIS A 141 -11.34 5.91 -4.74
N ASN A 142 -11.39 5.83 -6.07
CA ASN A 142 -11.00 6.94 -6.95
C ASN A 142 -11.95 8.14 -6.89
N LEU A 143 -13.19 8.01 -6.43
CA LEU A 143 -14.06 9.17 -6.16
C LEU A 143 -13.43 10.12 -5.12
N LEU A 144 -12.73 9.59 -4.13
CA LEU A 144 -12.05 10.37 -3.10
C LEU A 144 -10.59 10.66 -3.47
N ILE A 145 -9.86 9.67 -4.00
CA ILE A 145 -8.47 9.82 -4.41
C ILE A 145 -8.31 10.92 -5.45
N SER A 146 -9.23 11.04 -6.42
CA SER A 146 -9.20 12.08 -7.44
C SER A 146 -9.37 13.50 -6.88
N LYS A 147 -10.10 13.65 -5.79
CA LYS A 147 -10.20 14.93 -5.06
C LYS A 147 -8.91 15.26 -4.32
N TRP A 148 -8.30 14.24 -3.74
CA TRP A 148 -7.06 14.38 -2.99
C TRP A 148 -5.84 14.64 -3.87
N ASN A 149 -5.70 13.86 -4.93
CA ASN A 149 -4.57 13.94 -5.87
C ASN A 149 -4.97 13.36 -7.24
N LYS A 150 -5.20 14.25 -8.20
CA LYS A 150 -5.63 13.87 -9.57
C LYS A 150 -4.60 13.01 -10.29
N ARG A 151 -3.28 13.27 -10.08
CA ARG A 151 -2.22 12.50 -10.72
C ARG A 151 -2.21 11.06 -10.19
N LEU A 152 -2.26 10.91 -8.86
CA LEU A 152 -2.33 9.60 -8.23
C LEU A 152 -3.54 8.78 -8.74
N SER A 153 -4.70 9.42 -8.85
CA SER A 153 -5.90 8.79 -9.41
C SER A 153 -5.72 8.38 -10.87
N ALA A 154 -5.09 9.23 -11.68
CA ALA A 154 -4.83 8.92 -13.09
C ALA A 154 -3.85 7.75 -13.23
N ASP A 155 -2.79 7.71 -12.43
CA ASP A 155 -1.82 6.63 -12.42
C ASP A 155 -2.48 5.29 -12.05
N ILE A 156 -3.37 5.27 -11.04
CA ILE A 156 -4.13 4.08 -10.66
C ILE A 156 -5.04 3.61 -11.80
N ILE A 157 -5.78 4.53 -12.41
CA ILE A 157 -6.68 4.20 -13.53
C ILE A 157 -5.90 3.66 -14.73
N ALA A 158 -4.75 4.26 -15.04
CA ALA A 158 -3.89 3.79 -16.13
C ALA A 158 -3.46 2.34 -15.91
N HIS A 159 -2.98 1.99 -14.72
CA HIS A 159 -2.59 0.62 -14.40
C HIS A 159 -3.75 -0.38 -14.54
N TRP A 160 -4.96 -0.01 -14.15
CA TRP A 160 -6.13 -0.85 -14.34
C TRP A 160 -6.49 -1.03 -15.82
N LEU A 161 -6.36 0.03 -16.62
CA LEU A 161 -6.61 -0.05 -18.08
C LEU A 161 -5.54 -0.88 -18.79
N ASP A 162 -4.30 -0.88 -18.32
CA ASP A 162 -3.22 -1.74 -18.82
C ASP A 162 -3.49 -3.25 -18.59
N MET A 163 -4.39 -3.59 -17.65
CA MET A 163 -4.84 -4.96 -17.44
C MET A 163 -5.99 -5.39 -18.37
N MET A 164 -6.46 -4.52 -19.25
CA MET A 164 -7.57 -4.80 -20.15
C MET A 164 -7.10 -5.66 -21.33
N ASN A 165 -7.84 -6.73 -21.63
CA ASN A 165 -7.61 -7.55 -22.81
C ASN A 165 -8.13 -6.91 -24.11
N ILE A 166 -7.85 -7.54 -25.24
CA ILE A 166 -8.27 -7.05 -26.56
C ILE A 166 -9.78 -6.97 -26.76
N GLU A 167 -10.54 -7.65 -25.91
CA GLU A 167 -12.01 -7.65 -25.93
C GLU A 167 -12.61 -6.58 -24.99
N GLY A 168 -11.76 -5.82 -24.30
CA GLY A 168 -12.19 -4.78 -23.36
C GLY A 168 -12.51 -5.31 -21.96
N TRP A 169 -12.14 -6.55 -21.65
CA TRP A 169 -12.38 -7.15 -20.34
C TRP A 169 -11.17 -6.98 -19.42
N ILE A 170 -11.44 -6.71 -18.14
CA ILE A 170 -10.45 -6.64 -17.06
C ILE A 170 -10.86 -7.63 -15.97
N PRO A 171 -9.95 -8.48 -15.45
CA PRO A 171 -10.25 -9.34 -14.30
C PRO A 171 -10.72 -8.48 -13.11
N ARG A 172 -11.86 -8.80 -12.55
CA ARG A 172 -12.45 -8.04 -11.43
C ARG A 172 -11.61 -8.04 -10.16
N GLU A 173 -10.84 -9.08 -9.95
CA GLU A 173 -9.94 -9.28 -8.82
C GLU A 173 -8.55 -9.60 -9.36
N GLN A 174 -7.55 -8.92 -8.84
CA GLN A 174 -6.16 -9.05 -9.26
C GLN A 174 -5.34 -9.68 -8.14
N ILE A 175 -5.10 -10.99 -8.26
CA ILE A 175 -4.24 -11.76 -7.35
C ILE A 175 -2.90 -11.90 -8.05
N LEU A 176 -1.96 -11.01 -7.74
CA LEU A 176 -0.66 -10.95 -8.41
C LEU A 176 0.44 -11.56 -7.53
N GLY A 177 1.42 -12.21 -8.18
CA GLY A 177 2.58 -12.79 -7.52
C GLY A 177 2.44 -14.28 -7.14
N LYS A 178 3.33 -14.75 -6.30
CA LYS A 178 3.43 -16.18 -5.92
C LYS A 178 2.23 -16.74 -5.13
N THR A 179 1.36 -15.90 -4.64
CA THR A 179 0.13 -16.29 -3.91
C THR A 179 -0.97 -16.85 -4.82
N VAL A 180 -0.81 -16.74 -6.13
CA VAL A 180 -1.81 -17.19 -7.12
C VAL A 180 -2.08 -18.69 -7.02
N GLU A 181 -1.06 -19.50 -6.72
CA GLU A 181 -1.17 -20.97 -6.65
C GLU A 181 -2.06 -21.46 -5.49
N GLY A 182 -2.32 -20.62 -4.49
CA GLY A 182 -3.11 -20.97 -3.29
C GLY A 182 -4.50 -20.34 -3.18
N LEU A 183 -4.84 -19.35 -3.99
CA LEU A 183 -6.02 -18.48 -3.78
C LEU A 183 -7.20 -18.69 -4.75
N GLY A 184 -7.13 -19.70 -5.62
CA GLY A 184 -8.21 -20.02 -6.53
C GLY A 184 -8.24 -19.17 -7.80
N THR A 185 -9.17 -19.50 -8.67
CA THR A 185 -9.31 -18.95 -10.03
C THR A 185 -10.32 -17.82 -10.05
N ILE A 186 -10.02 -16.76 -10.78
CA ILE A 186 -10.93 -15.65 -11.04
C ILE A 186 -11.78 -15.99 -12.27
N TYR A 187 -13.09 -15.87 -12.13
CA TYR A 187 -14.08 -16.09 -13.18
C TYR A 187 -14.56 -14.76 -13.77
#